data_980492658b61191ec82cf880a91d34b6
#
_entry.id   980492658b61191ec82cf880a91d34b6
#
_cell.length_a   1.000
_cell.length_b   1.000
_cell.length_c   1.000
_cell.angle_alpha   90.00
_cell.angle_beta   90.00
_cell.angle_gamma   90.00
#
_symmetry.space_group_name_H-M   'P 1'
#
loop_
_entity.id
_entity.type
_entity.pdbx_description
1 polymer ?
#
loop_
_entity_poly.entity_id
_entity_poly.type
_entity_poly.pdbx_seq_one_letter_code
_entity_poly.pdbx_strand_id
1 'polypeptide(L)'
;DLTYEQFLDFHRTYYHPSNSYIYLYGNMDMAEKLDYIDREYLSKYDYLEVDSTITEEPCFEKPNRLVKEIPLGEGESAEENTYLAQCFSAGDCLDRELVIAMKVLDFALCTVPGAPLKQALIDKGIGKDVFSVYDNGCKQPYFGVVAKGTSADKEEEFKAVIREVLEGIVKNGFDQKALLSAINHDEFKYREADFGTTPKGLMYGLQLLDS
;
A
#
# COMPACT_ATOMS: atom_id res chain seq x y z
N ASP A 1 16.81 -11.87 6.78
CA ASP A 1 17.69 -11.22 5.79
C ASP A 1 17.78 -12.12 4.57
N LEU A 2 17.75 -11.54 3.36
CA LEU A 2 17.85 -12.25 2.11
C LEU A 2 19.33 -12.57 1.81
N THR A 3 19.66 -13.84 1.51
CA THR A 3 21.01 -14.19 1.06
C THR A 3 21.16 -13.95 -0.45
N TYR A 4 22.40 -13.88 -0.92
CA TYR A 4 22.68 -13.70 -2.35
C TYR A 4 22.19 -14.88 -3.19
N GLU A 5 22.33 -16.12 -2.67
CA GLU A 5 21.81 -17.33 -3.31
C GLU A 5 20.30 -17.30 -3.46
N GLN A 6 19.57 -16.93 -2.40
CA GLN A 6 18.12 -16.79 -2.44
C GLN A 6 17.67 -15.74 -3.47
N PHE A 7 18.40 -14.62 -3.56
CA PHE A 7 18.13 -13.59 -4.58
C PHE A 7 18.31 -14.14 -6.00
N LEU A 8 19.40 -14.85 -6.26
CA LEU A 8 19.66 -15.44 -7.58
C LEU A 8 18.66 -16.54 -7.92
N ASP A 9 18.26 -17.38 -6.97
CA ASP A 9 17.31 -18.45 -7.19
C ASP A 9 15.91 -17.92 -7.48
N PHE A 10 15.49 -16.86 -6.77
CA PHE A 10 14.26 -16.15 -7.07
C PHE A 10 14.27 -15.58 -8.50
N HIS A 11 15.35 -14.93 -8.89
CA HIS A 11 15.50 -14.40 -10.25
C HIS A 11 15.42 -15.51 -11.31
N ARG A 12 16.15 -16.62 -11.13
CA ARG A 12 16.13 -17.75 -12.08
C ARG A 12 14.75 -18.39 -12.19
N THR A 13 14.01 -18.46 -11.08
CA THR A 13 12.69 -19.12 -11.02
C THR A 13 11.62 -18.29 -11.71
N TYR A 14 11.59 -16.97 -11.47
CA TYR A 14 10.43 -16.15 -11.84
C TYR A 14 10.68 -15.18 -12.99
N TYR A 15 11.93 -14.79 -13.25
CA TYR A 15 12.28 -13.83 -14.30
C TYR A 15 12.53 -14.53 -15.64
N HIS A 16 11.41 -14.93 -16.27
CA HIS A 16 11.42 -15.53 -17.59
C HIS A 16 10.41 -14.80 -18.50
N PRO A 17 10.67 -14.66 -19.83
CA PRO A 17 9.70 -14.00 -20.73
C PRO A 17 8.30 -14.61 -20.68
N SER A 18 8.17 -15.94 -20.47
CA SER A 18 6.88 -16.60 -20.30
C SER A 18 6.10 -16.20 -19.05
N ASN A 19 6.76 -15.54 -18.09
CA ASN A 19 6.17 -15.01 -16.86
C ASN A 19 6.22 -13.48 -16.84
N SER A 20 6.00 -12.84 -17.99
CA SER A 20 6.06 -11.39 -18.12
C SER A 20 4.94 -10.84 -19.00
N TYR A 21 4.54 -9.61 -18.73
CA TYR A 21 3.71 -8.81 -19.61
C TYR A 21 4.51 -7.68 -20.20
N ILE A 22 4.37 -7.44 -21.50
CA ILE A 22 5.04 -6.34 -22.20
C ILE A 22 3.97 -5.32 -22.58
N TYR A 23 4.09 -4.13 -22.05
CA TYR A 23 3.20 -3.01 -22.35
C TYR A 23 3.93 -1.92 -23.11
N LEU A 24 3.42 -1.59 -24.31
CA LEU A 24 3.96 -0.53 -25.16
C LEU A 24 2.95 0.60 -25.26
N TYR A 25 3.38 1.82 -24.98
CA TYR A 25 2.56 3.01 -25.08
C TYR A 25 3.33 4.18 -25.69
N GLY A 26 2.72 4.83 -26.67
CA GLY A 26 3.27 6.02 -27.30
C GLY A 26 3.06 6.04 -28.82
N ASN A 27 3.50 7.12 -29.44
CA ASN A 27 3.46 7.27 -30.91
C ASN A 27 4.70 6.58 -31.50
N MET A 28 4.57 5.30 -31.86
CA MET A 28 5.64 4.48 -32.41
C MET A 28 5.12 3.54 -33.48
N ASP A 29 6.00 3.08 -34.39
CA ASP A 29 5.67 1.94 -35.24
C ASP A 29 5.65 0.66 -34.41
N MET A 30 4.44 0.20 -34.13
CA MET A 30 4.22 -0.95 -33.28
C MET A 30 4.78 -2.24 -33.87
N ALA A 31 4.67 -2.41 -35.20
CA ALA A 31 5.19 -3.59 -35.87
C ALA A 31 6.71 -3.66 -35.78
N GLU A 32 7.40 -2.55 -36.00
CA GLU A 32 8.86 -2.47 -35.85
C GLU A 32 9.29 -2.79 -34.40
N LYS A 33 8.55 -2.31 -33.38
CA LYS A 33 8.91 -2.55 -31.98
C LYS A 33 8.65 -3.99 -31.56
N LEU A 34 7.56 -4.59 -32.01
CA LEU A 34 7.27 -6.00 -31.76
C LEU A 34 8.30 -6.92 -32.43
N ASP A 35 8.67 -6.65 -33.69
CA ASP A 35 9.70 -7.38 -34.40
C ASP A 35 11.07 -7.27 -33.70
N TYR A 36 11.42 -6.08 -33.24
CA TYR A 36 12.64 -5.86 -32.47
C TYR A 36 12.66 -6.66 -31.17
N ILE A 37 11.55 -6.63 -30.38
CA ILE A 37 11.44 -7.34 -29.12
C ILE A 37 11.52 -8.86 -29.33
N ASP A 38 10.84 -9.37 -30.35
CA ASP A 38 10.90 -10.78 -30.70
C ASP A 38 12.32 -11.20 -31.08
N ARG A 39 12.92 -10.53 -32.06
CA ARG A 39 14.24 -10.86 -32.57
C ARG A 39 15.35 -10.73 -31.53
N GLU A 40 15.34 -9.66 -30.71
CA GLU A 40 16.45 -9.38 -29.79
C GLU A 40 16.30 -10.09 -28.45
N TYR A 41 15.07 -10.42 -28.04
CA TYR A 41 14.80 -10.96 -26.72
C TYR A 41 14.02 -12.28 -26.76
N LEU A 42 12.78 -12.29 -27.26
CA LEU A 42 11.87 -13.42 -27.06
C LEU A 42 12.30 -14.67 -27.81
N SER A 43 12.76 -14.54 -29.06
CA SER A 43 13.21 -15.66 -29.89
C SER A 43 14.43 -16.44 -29.32
N LYS A 44 15.05 -15.93 -28.27
CA LYS A 44 16.19 -16.56 -27.57
C LYS A 44 15.74 -17.52 -26.45
N TYR A 45 14.46 -17.59 -26.18
CA TYR A 45 13.89 -18.37 -25.10
C TYR A 45 12.79 -19.30 -25.63
N ASP A 46 12.82 -20.53 -25.19
CA ASP A 46 11.70 -21.45 -25.34
C ASP A 46 10.63 -21.16 -24.29
N TYR A 47 9.39 -21.60 -24.53
CA TYR A 47 8.33 -21.48 -23.53
C TYR A 47 8.69 -22.26 -22.27
N LEU A 48 8.54 -21.60 -21.12
CA LEU A 48 8.70 -22.19 -19.79
C LEU A 48 7.42 -21.96 -18.99
N GLU A 49 6.85 -23.03 -18.44
CA GLU A 49 5.76 -22.93 -17.48
C GLU A 49 6.34 -22.50 -16.13
N VAL A 50 5.93 -21.31 -15.66
CA VAL A 50 6.35 -20.76 -14.38
C VAL A 50 5.14 -20.68 -13.47
N ASP A 51 5.16 -21.42 -12.36
CA ASP A 51 4.16 -21.27 -11.31
C ASP A 51 4.49 -20.03 -10.47
N SER A 52 3.80 -18.93 -10.78
CA SER A 52 3.89 -17.67 -10.04
C SER A 52 2.61 -17.40 -9.24
N THR A 53 1.82 -18.41 -8.95
CA THR A 53 0.58 -18.31 -8.18
C THR A 53 0.86 -17.77 -6.77
N ILE A 54 0.25 -16.67 -6.41
CA ILE A 54 0.30 -16.12 -5.06
C ILE A 54 -0.86 -16.72 -4.26
N THR A 55 -0.51 -17.51 -3.25
CA THR A 55 -1.48 -18.10 -2.32
C THR A 55 -1.78 -17.13 -1.18
N GLU A 56 -2.97 -17.28 -0.58
CA GLU A 56 -3.30 -16.53 0.62
C GLU A 56 -2.53 -17.06 1.82
N GLU A 57 -1.95 -16.16 2.59
CA GLU A 57 -1.40 -16.46 3.90
C GLU A 57 -2.52 -16.66 4.92
N PRO A 58 -2.44 -17.67 5.79
CA PRO A 58 -3.44 -17.87 6.82
C PRO A 58 -3.48 -16.68 7.80
N CYS A 59 -4.67 -16.37 8.28
CA CYS A 59 -4.83 -15.32 9.29
C CYS A 59 -4.04 -15.66 10.55
N PHE A 60 -3.42 -14.66 11.14
CA PHE A 60 -2.78 -14.81 12.44
C PHE A 60 -3.79 -15.17 13.52
N GLU A 61 -3.52 -16.18 14.32
CA GLU A 61 -4.36 -16.53 15.50
C GLU A 61 -4.34 -15.42 16.55
N LYS A 62 -3.26 -14.67 16.62
CA LYS A 62 -3.06 -13.55 17.53
C LYS A 62 -2.33 -12.42 16.82
N PRO A 63 -2.52 -11.17 17.28
CA PRO A 63 -1.71 -10.07 16.77
C PRO A 63 -0.22 -10.36 16.89
N ASN A 64 0.52 -10.20 15.81
CA ASN A 64 1.98 -10.36 15.80
C ASN A 64 2.63 -9.03 16.17
N ARG A 65 3.50 -9.05 17.18
CA ARG A 65 4.26 -7.88 17.61
C ARG A 65 5.68 -7.96 17.09
N LEU A 66 6.06 -6.99 16.28
CA LEU A 66 7.39 -6.86 15.73
C LEU A 66 8.06 -5.59 16.26
N VAL A 67 9.30 -5.72 16.73
CA VAL A 67 10.14 -4.59 17.12
C VAL A 67 11.36 -4.57 16.20
N LYS A 68 11.60 -3.42 15.59
CA LYS A 68 12.77 -3.16 14.75
C LYS A 68 13.50 -1.94 15.28
N GLU A 69 14.81 -2.06 15.39
CA GLU A 69 15.69 -0.94 15.71
C GLU A 69 16.10 -0.23 14.43
N ILE A 70 16.10 1.09 14.49
CA ILE A 70 16.58 1.96 13.41
C ILE A 70 17.76 2.79 13.93
N PRO A 71 18.79 3.04 13.11
CA PRO A 71 19.87 3.92 13.51
C PRO A 71 19.36 5.36 13.66
N LEU A 72 19.77 6.02 14.72
CA LEU A 72 19.50 7.43 14.95
C LEU A 72 20.71 8.27 14.56
N GLY A 73 20.47 9.52 14.19
CA GLY A 73 21.50 10.51 13.98
C GLY A 73 22.20 10.90 15.30
N GLU A 74 23.40 11.47 15.20
CA GLU A 74 24.13 11.97 16.35
C GLU A 74 23.35 13.07 17.06
N GLY A 75 23.06 12.91 18.34
CA GLY A 75 22.28 13.86 19.16
C GLY A 75 20.76 13.69 19.09
N GLU A 76 20.23 12.72 18.35
CA GLU A 76 18.80 12.40 18.33
C GLU A 76 18.39 11.51 19.53
N SER A 77 17.21 11.76 20.09
CA SER A 77 16.63 10.96 21.17
C SER A 77 15.70 9.89 20.63
N ALA A 78 15.81 8.67 21.16
CA ALA A 78 14.89 7.58 20.84
C ALA A 78 13.44 7.89 21.23
N GLU A 79 13.22 8.65 22.31
CA GLU A 79 11.89 9.04 22.80
C GLU A 79 11.10 9.89 21.81
N GLU A 80 11.79 10.58 20.89
CA GLU A 80 11.17 11.44 19.88
C GLU A 80 11.23 10.88 18.45
N ASN A 81 11.94 9.77 18.26
CA ASN A 81 12.17 9.16 16.96
C ASN A 81 11.61 7.73 16.85
N THR A 82 10.81 7.30 17.81
CA THR A 82 10.09 6.03 17.74
C THR A 82 8.88 6.16 16.80
N TYR A 83 8.61 5.08 16.07
CA TYR A 83 7.40 4.89 15.27
C TYR A 83 6.56 3.80 15.91
N LEU A 84 5.28 4.05 16.08
CA LEU A 84 4.29 3.02 16.42
C LEU A 84 3.43 2.78 15.19
N ALA A 85 3.25 1.53 14.83
CA ALA A 85 2.41 1.14 13.70
C ALA A 85 1.48 -0.01 14.10
N GLN A 86 0.24 0.07 13.68
CA GLN A 86 -0.72 -1.03 13.79
C GLN A 86 -1.32 -1.29 12.41
N CYS A 87 -1.14 -2.52 11.91
CA CYS A 87 -1.61 -2.94 10.61
C CYS A 87 -2.70 -4.00 10.73
N PHE A 88 -3.63 -3.98 9.79
CA PHE A 88 -4.77 -4.89 9.69
C PHE A 88 -4.82 -5.43 8.27
N SER A 89 -5.05 -6.74 8.12
CA SER A 89 -5.40 -7.30 6.81
C SER A 89 -6.77 -6.77 6.37
N ALA A 90 -6.88 -6.37 5.12
CA ALA A 90 -8.03 -5.67 4.57
C ALA A 90 -8.71 -6.43 3.41
N GLY A 91 -8.75 -7.75 3.50
CA GLY A 91 -9.45 -8.60 2.53
C GLY A 91 -8.60 -9.04 1.35
N ASP A 92 -9.19 -9.09 0.15
CA ASP A 92 -8.56 -9.51 -1.10
C ASP A 92 -8.48 -8.33 -2.08
N CYS A 93 -7.35 -8.17 -2.78
CA CYS A 93 -7.16 -7.09 -3.76
C CYS A 93 -8.10 -7.21 -4.98
N LEU A 94 -8.68 -8.38 -5.23
CA LEU A 94 -9.64 -8.60 -6.31
C LEU A 94 -11.08 -8.18 -5.94
N ASP A 95 -11.35 -7.93 -4.67
CA ASP A 95 -12.61 -7.33 -4.24
C ASP A 95 -12.60 -5.82 -4.48
N ARG A 96 -13.02 -5.42 -5.69
CA ARG A 96 -12.95 -4.01 -6.13
C ARG A 96 -13.79 -3.07 -5.28
N GLU A 97 -14.93 -3.53 -4.79
CA GLU A 97 -15.80 -2.70 -3.94
C GLU A 97 -15.12 -2.45 -2.59
N LEU A 98 -14.55 -3.49 -2.00
CA LEU A 98 -13.79 -3.38 -0.76
C LEU A 98 -12.55 -2.48 -0.93
N VAL A 99 -11.80 -2.65 -2.02
CA VAL A 99 -10.62 -1.81 -2.32
C VAL A 99 -10.99 -0.33 -2.41
N ILE A 100 -12.08 0.01 -3.12
CA ILE A 100 -12.54 1.40 -3.21
C ILE A 100 -13.03 1.90 -1.84
N ALA A 101 -13.79 1.10 -1.13
CA ALA A 101 -14.26 1.45 0.21
C ALA A 101 -13.09 1.72 1.18
N MET A 102 -12.05 0.88 1.13
CA MET A 102 -10.86 1.05 1.97
C MET A 102 -10.06 2.29 1.61
N LYS A 103 -9.95 2.67 0.32
CA LYS A 103 -9.33 3.95 -0.10
C LYS A 103 -10.09 5.16 0.46
N VAL A 104 -11.41 5.13 0.40
CA VAL A 104 -12.26 6.18 0.97
C VAL A 104 -12.10 6.23 2.49
N LEU A 105 -12.08 5.07 3.16
CA LEU A 105 -11.90 4.98 4.60
C LEU A 105 -10.53 5.48 5.05
N ASP A 106 -9.47 5.10 4.35
CA ASP A 106 -8.10 5.57 4.62
C ASP A 106 -8.04 7.10 4.62
N PHE A 107 -8.59 7.73 3.58
CA PHE A 107 -8.64 9.17 3.46
C PHE A 107 -9.51 9.82 4.55
N ALA A 108 -10.69 9.27 4.83
CA ALA A 108 -11.62 9.80 5.81
C ALA A 108 -11.12 9.66 7.26
N LEU A 109 -10.37 8.60 7.57
CA LEU A 109 -9.87 8.31 8.92
C LEU A 109 -8.64 9.14 9.31
N CYS A 110 -7.75 9.43 8.36
CA CYS A 110 -6.44 10.00 8.66
C CYS A 110 -6.05 11.24 7.85
N THR A 111 -6.74 11.55 6.73
CA THR A 111 -6.26 12.58 5.80
C THR A 111 -7.12 13.83 5.75
N VAL A 112 -8.45 13.72 5.81
CA VAL A 112 -9.33 14.91 5.80
C VAL A 112 -9.02 15.84 6.99
N PRO A 113 -9.22 17.15 6.86
CA PRO A 113 -9.11 18.05 8.00
C PRO A 113 -10.00 17.60 9.16
N GLY A 114 -9.41 17.42 10.36
CA GLY A 114 -10.11 16.89 11.52
C GLY A 114 -10.39 15.38 11.46
N ALA A 115 -9.65 14.65 10.65
CA ALA A 115 -9.75 13.20 10.54
C ALA A 115 -9.71 12.51 11.90
N PRO A 116 -10.68 11.63 12.23
CA PRO A 116 -10.92 11.18 13.60
C PRO A 116 -9.75 10.42 14.22
N LEU A 117 -9.09 9.54 13.48
CA LEU A 117 -7.92 8.81 14.00
C LEU A 117 -6.71 9.71 14.19
N LYS A 118 -6.39 10.52 13.18
CA LYS A 118 -5.28 11.45 13.28
C LYS A 118 -5.47 12.42 14.44
N GLN A 119 -6.65 13.03 14.53
CA GLN A 119 -6.95 14.00 15.56
C GLN A 119 -6.88 13.40 16.97
N ALA A 120 -7.51 12.23 17.18
CA ALA A 120 -7.53 11.58 18.48
C ALA A 120 -6.12 11.22 18.99
N LEU A 121 -5.24 10.74 18.10
CA LEU A 121 -3.87 10.40 18.45
C LEU A 121 -3.03 11.65 18.76
N ILE A 122 -3.16 12.69 17.94
CA ILE A 122 -2.46 13.97 18.18
C ILE A 122 -2.92 14.62 19.49
N ASP A 123 -4.23 14.64 19.77
CA ASP A 123 -4.78 15.24 21.02
C ASP A 123 -4.30 14.50 22.28
N LYS A 124 -3.97 13.22 22.17
CA LYS A 124 -3.35 12.40 23.23
C LYS A 124 -1.83 12.55 23.30
N GLY A 125 -1.23 13.35 22.44
CA GLY A 125 0.22 13.50 22.35
C GLY A 125 0.92 12.21 21.88
N ILE A 126 0.24 11.40 21.08
CA ILE A 126 0.78 10.17 20.51
C ILE A 126 1.27 10.48 19.08
N GLY A 127 2.57 10.75 18.98
CA GLY A 127 3.21 11.11 17.73
C GLY A 127 3.17 12.62 17.40
N LYS A 128 4.23 13.08 16.76
CA LYS A 128 4.31 14.44 16.20
C LYS A 128 3.57 14.52 14.86
N ASP A 129 3.46 13.39 14.17
CA ASP A 129 2.63 13.21 12.98
C ASP A 129 1.98 11.84 12.99
N VAL A 130 0.79 11.76 12.41
CA VAL A 130 0.00 10.52 12.27
C VAL A 130 -0.49 10.44 10.84
N PHE A 131 -0.30 9.28 10.24
CA PHE A 131 -0.79 8.99 8.90
C PHE A 131 -1.24 7.53 8.81
N SER A 132 -2.00 7.24 7.80
CA SER A 132 -2.40 5.87 7.45
C SER A 132 -1.77 5.44 6.13
N VAL A 133 -1.72 4.15 5.92
CA VAL A 133 -1.29 3.51 4.67
C VAL A 133 -2.31 2.45 4.32
N TYR A 134 -2.91 2.56 3.16
CA TYR A 134 -3.66 1.48 2.56
C TYR A 134 -2.92 1.01 1.32
N ASP A 135 -2.42 -0.22 1.36
CA ASP A 135 -1.70 -0.84 0.25
C ASP A 135 -2.52 -2.01 -0.30
N ASN A 136 -2.94 -1.88 -1.55
CA ASN A 136 -3.67 -2.89 -2.30
C ASN A 136 -2.86 -3.50 -3.46
N GLY A 137 -1.54 -3.24 -3.51
CA GLY A 137 -0.62 -3.82 -4.50
C GLY A 137 -0.18 -5.25 -4.18
N CYS A 138 -0.80 -5.92 -3.22
CA CYS A 138 -0.55 -7.32 -2.88
C CYS A 138 -1.86 -8.10 -2.78
N LYS A 139 -1.78 -9.45 -2.88
CA LYS A 139 -2.96 -10.33 -2.84
C LYS A 139 -3.85 -10.07 -1.63
N GLN A 140 -3.25 -9.85 -0.47
CA GLN A 140 -3.93 -9.50 0.77
C GLN A 140 -3.60 -8.06 1.15
N PRO A 141 -4.43 -7.10 0.77
CA PRO A 141 -4.26 -5.69 1.13
C PRO A 141 -4.14 -5.50 2.64
N TYR A 142 -3.44 -4.45 3.03
CA TYR A 142 -3.41 -4.07 4.44
C TYR A 142 -3.68 -2.58 4.62
N PHE A 143 -4.30 -2.29 5.77
CA PHE A 143 -4.48 -0.94 6.28
C PHE A 143 -3.63 -0.76 7.52
N GLY A 144 -2.83 0.28 7.54
CA GLY A 144 -1.94 0.61 8.66
C GLY A 144 -2.15 2.02 9.17
N VAL A 145 -2.07 2.19 10.49
CA VAL A 145 -2.01 3.51 11.15
C VAL A 145 -0.64 3.65 11.75
N VAL A 146 0.01 4.76 11.49
CA VAL A 146 1.38 5.04 11.93
C VAL A 146 1.43 6.34 12.69
N ALA A 147 1.96 6.30 13.92
CA ALA A 147 2.34 7.48 14.69
C ALA A 147 3.87 7.63 14.62
N LYS A 148 4.31 8.77 14.09
CA LYS A 148 5.72 9.13 13.94
C LYS A 148 6.15 10.12 15.01
N GLY A 149 7.35 9.98 15.54
CA GLY A 149 7.89 10.89 16.55
C GLY A 149 7.18 10.76 17.88
N THR A 150 7.10 9.54 18.38
CA THR A 150 6.50 9.14 19.65
C THR A 150 7.52 8.37 20.49
N SER A 151 7.09 7.75 21.58
CA SER A 151 7.91 6.88 22.42
C SER A 151 7.31 5.49 22.57
N ALA A 152 8.14 4.50 22.88
CA ALA A 152 7.73 3.10 22.95
C ALA A 152 6.73 2.80 24.09
N ASP A 153 6.77 3.57 25.17
CA ASP A 153 5.84 3.45 26.31
C ASP A 153 4.39 3.84 25.95
N LYS A 154 4.18 4.55 24.83
CA LYS A 154 2.86 4.91 24.29
C LYS A 154 2.16 3.80 23.51
N GLU A 155 2.79 2.62 23.34
CA GLU A 155 2.25 1.53 22.51
C GLU A 155 0.82 1.12 22.92
N GLU A 156 0.57 0.90 24.19
CA GLU A 156 -0.76 0.44 24.66
C GLU A 156 -1.82 1.55 24.55
N GLU A 157 -1.45 2.80 24.81
CA GLU A 157 -2.34 3.95 24.63
C GLU A 157 -2.66 4.15 23.13
N PHE A 158 -1.68 4.01 22.24
CA PHE A 158 -1.86 4.06 20.79
C PHE A 158 -2.90 3.05 20.31
N LYS A 159 -2.76 1.78 20.71
CA LYS A 159 -3.72 0.71 20.37
C LYS A 159 -5.12 0.98 20.92
N ALA A 160 -5.19 1.48 22.16
CA ALA A 160 -6.46 1.78 22.81
C ALA A 160 -7.21 2.91 22.10
N VAL A 161 -6.53 3.98 21.73
CA VAL A 161 -7.12 5.12 20.99
C VAL A 161 -7.64 4.68 19.62
N ILE A 162 -6.85 3.91 18.86
CA ILE A 162 -7.30 3.38 17.56
C ILE A 162 -8.59 2.58 17.73
N ARG A 163 -8.62 1.67 18.69
CA ARG A 163 -9.79 0.83 18.96
C ARG A 163 -11.01 1.68 19.36
N GLU A 164 -10.85 2.60 20.29
CA GLU A 164 -11.91 3.49 20.76
C GLU A 164 -12.53 4.28 19.61
N VAL A 165 -11.71 4.86 18.74
CA VAL A 165 -12.17 5.64 17.58
C VAL A 165 -12.92 4.76 16.59
N LEU A 166 -12.36 3.60 16.24
CA LEU A 166 -13.00 2.69 15.29
C LEU A 166 -14.33 2.12 15.81
N GLU A 167 -14.37 1.69 17.08
CA GLU A 167 -15.61 1.23 17.73
C GLU A 167 -16.65 2.36 17.83
N GLY A 168 -16.19 3.58 18.10
CA GLY A 168 -17.03 4.77 18.09
C GLY A 168 -17.67 5.04 16.75
N ILE A 169 -16.91 4.92 15.66
CA ILE A 169 -17.41 5.07 14.30
C ILE A 169 -18.39 3.96 13.92
N VAL A 170 -18.07 2.70 14.27
CA VAL A 170 -18.99 1.58 14.02
C VAL A 170 -20.34 1.79 14.73
N LYS A 171 -20.32 2.32 15.94
CA LYS A 171 -21.51 2.54 16.74
C LYS A 171 -22.34 3.75 16.30
N ASN A 172 -21.70 4.84 15.97
CA ASN A 172 -22.34 6.15 15.75
C ASN A 172 -22.41 6.56 14.28
N GLY A 173 -21.70 5.85 13.39
CA GLY A 173 -21.49 6.21 11.99
C GLY A 173 -20.38 7.23 11.80
N PHE A 174 -20.02 7.46 10.55
CA PHE A 174 -19.11 8.53 10.11
C PHE A 174 -19.79 9.89 10.06
N ASP A 175 -19.01 10.95 10.25
CA ASP A 175 -19.43 12.28 9.82
C ASP A 175 -19.71 12.26 8.31
N GLN A 176 -20.96 12.53 7.94
CA GLN A 176 -21.43 12.43 6.56
C GLN A 176 -20.73 13.43 5.62
N LYS A 177 -20.32 14.59 6.14
CA LYS A 177 -19.60 15.59 5.34
C LYS A 177 -18.15 15.16 5.08
N ALA A 178 -17.49 14.59 6.09
CA ALA A 178 -16.13 14.05 5.97
C ALA A 178 -16.10 12.88 4.99
N LEU A 179 -17.08 11.96 5.10
CA LEU A 179 -17.20 10.82 4.18
C LEU A 179 -17.48 11.27 2.74
N LEU A 180 -18.39 12.21 2.53
CA LEU A 180 -18.67 12.76 1.21
C LEU A 180 -17.45 13.49 0.63
N SER A 181 -16.68 14.19 1.45
CA SER A 181 -15.43 14.83 1.04
C SER A 181 -14.41 13.80 0.56
N ALA A 182 -14.29 12.68 1.26
CA ALA A 182 -13.38 11.59 0.88
C ALA A 182 -13.80 10.94 -0.45
N ILE A 183 -15.10 10.67 -0.63
CA ILE A 183 -15.64 10.13 -1.88
C ILE A 183 -15.38 11.09 -3.05
N ASN A 184 -15.70 12.38 -2.87
CA ASN A 184 -15.49 13.38 -3.90
C ASN A 184 -14.01 13.55 -4.26
N HIS A 185 -13.11 13.44 -3.28
CA HIS A 185 -11.67 13.49 -3.52
C HIS A 185 -11.20 12.33 -4.39
N ASP A 186 -11.65 11.11 -4.09
CA ASP A 186 -11.27 9.93 -4.85
C ASP A 186 -11.88 9.97 -6.27
N GLU A 187 -13.16 10.36 -6.39
CA GLU A 187 -13.82 10.58 -7.69
C GLU A 187 -13.08 11.63 -8.54
N PHE A 188 -12.66 12.73 -7.93
CA PHE A 188 -11.89 13.77 -8.60
C PHE A 188 -10.57 13.24 -9.13
N LYS A 189 -9.82 12.50 -8.30
CA LYS A 189 -8.57 11.86 -8.73
C LYS A 189 -8.76 10.94 -9.93
N TYR A 190 -9.83 10.14 -9.94
CA TYR A 190 -10.14 9.26 -11.05
C TYR A 190 -10.51 10.02 -12.33
N ARG A 191 -11.30 11.08 -12.23
CA ARG A 191 -11.74 11.88 -13.38
C ARG A 191 -10.62 12.70 -13.99
N GLU A 192 -9.85 13.37 -13.16
CA GLU A 192 -8.73 14.20 -13.64
C GLU A 192 -7.57 13.35 -14.10
N ALA A 193 -7.32 12.21 -13.45
CA ALA A 193 -6.23 11.30 -13.75
C ALA A 193 -4.91 12.05 -13.98
N ASP A 194 -4.60 12.96 -13.04
CA ASP A 194 -3.37 13.75 -13.10
C ASP A 194 -2.21 12.92 -12.52
N PHE A 195 -1.36 12.46 -13.41
CA PHE A 195 -0.15 11.72 -13.08
C PHE A 195 1.12 12.58 -13.25
N GLY A 196 0.97 13.90 -13.20
CA GLY A 196 2.06 14.84 -13.40
C GLY A 196 2.69 14.72 -14.78
N THR A 197 3.98 14.42 -14.84
CA THR A 197 4.72 14.28 -16.11
C THR A 197 4.56 12.91 -16.78
N THR A 198 3.93 11.94 -16.11
CA THR A 198 3.76 10.59 -16.65
C THR A 198 2.55 10.53 -17.58
N PRO A 199 2.69 9.97 -18.79
CA PRO A 199 1.57 9.85 -19.73
C PRO A 199 0.41 9.02 -19.17
N LYS A 200 -0.81 9.52 -19.28
CA LYS A 200 -2.02 8.84 -18.74
C LYS A 200 -2.18 7.40 -19.23
N GLY A 201 -1.94 7.14 -20.50
CA GLY A 201 -2.06 5.79 -21.06
C GLY A 201 -1.05 4.82 -20.47
N LEU A 202 0.17 5.27 -20.16
CA LEU A 202 1.15 4.44 -19.47
C LEU A 202 0.66 4.07 -18.06
N MET A 203 0.16 5.04 -17.30
CA MET A 203 -0.35 4.79 -15.95
C MET A 203 -1.56 3.85 -15.94
N TYR A 204 -2.51 4.04 -16.86
CA TYR A 204 -3.64 3.13 -17.00
C TYR A 204 -3.20 1.70 -17.37
N GLY A 205 -2.22 1.56 -18.27
CA GLY A 205 -1.68 0.25 -18.60
C GLY A 205 -1.02 -0.43 -17.42
N LEU A 206 -0.22 0.29 -16.64
CA LEU A 206 0.40 -0.24 -15.43
C LEU A 206 -0.65 -0.65 -14.38
N GLN A 207 -1.67 0.18 -14.16
CA GLN A 207 -2.77 -0.16 -13.24
C GLN A 207 -3.56 -1.40 -13.68
N LEU A 208 -3.73 -1.61 -14.98
CA LEU A 208 -4.37 -2.82 -15.52
C LEU A 208 -3.52 -4.08 -15.36
N LEU A 209 -2.19 -3.93 -15.36
CA LEU A 209 -1.26 -5.05 -15.16
C LEU A 209 -1.10 -5.41 -13.68
N ASP A 210 -1.40 -4.48 -12.79
CA ASP A 210 -1.27 -4.60 -11.33
C ASP A 210 -2.61 -5.02 -10.67
N SER A 211 -3.67 -5.27 -11.45
CA SER A 211 -5.03 -5.53 -10.97
C SER A 211 -5.47 -6.98 -11.15
#